data_0cc2407f40c228e0210be5f636859b99
#
_entry.id   0cc2407f40c228e0210be5f636859b99
#
_cell.length_a   1.000
_cell.length_b   1.000
_cell.length_c   1.000
_cell.angle_alpha   90.00
_cell.angle_beta   90.00
_cell.angle_gamma   90.00
#
_symmetry.space_group_name_H-M   'P 1'
#
loop_
_entity.id
_entity.type
_entity.pdbx_description
1 polymer ?
#
loop_
_entity_poly.entity_id
_entity_poly.type
_entity_poly.pdbx_seq_one_letter_code
_entity_poly.pdbx_strand_id
1 'polypeptide(L)'
;MKFAIVGAGAIGAFLGAMLSRSGEDVTLIARGPHLRAMQDHGLRVRGEMGEFQIQPKATDDLTKVGEVDVVIVTLKAHSLPAIAPQLRPLLGPNTSVVTAQNGFPWWYFHGSGGEWQGTHIEAVDPGGVISRHIDPARVIGCVVYPSTALVEPGIVWHIEGTRFALGELDGSKSERCRQIADAFIKAGLRCPIRSDIRHDIWVKLMGNVAYNPISALTRATLIEIVQCPETRALAAGIMSEVDSVARKLGIEMGVTIEQRLEGAEKVGHHKTSMLQDIEAGKPTELEAIVGALIELGDKLGLSLPNTKAVYACVKLLERAALAKQSKTA
;
A
#
# COMPACT_ATOMS: atom_id res chain seq x y z
N MET A 1 -1.04 2.08 23.28
CA MET A 1 -2.06 1.27 22.56
C MET A 1 -1.47 -0.10 22.22
N LYS A 2 -2.33 -1.11 22.02
CA LYS A 2 -1.91 -2.45 21.55
C LYS A 2 -2.12 -2.56 20.05
N PHE A 3 -1.05 -2.81 19.32
CA PHE A 3 -1.03 -2.89 17.86
C PHE A 3 -0.68 -4.30 17.37
N ALA A 4 -1.35 -4.77 16.33
CA ALA A 4 -0.95 -5.92 15.54
C ALA A 4 -0.62 -5.45 14.12
N ILE A 5 0.63 -5.62 13.69
CA ILE A 5 1.06 -5.28 12.33
C ILE A 5 1.00 -6.55 11.49
N VAL A 6 -0.04 -6.66 10.66
CA VAL A 6 -0.26 -7.84 9.81
C VAL A 6 0.46 -7.66 8.49
N GLY A 7 1.58 -8.36 8.36
CA GLY A 7 2.50 -8.25 7.24
C GLY A 7 3.75 -7.44 7.57
N ALA A 8 4.57 -7.90 8.50
CA ALA A 8 5.85 -7.24 8.83
C ALA A 8 6.88 -7.38 7.70
N GLY A 9 6.51 -6.95 6.48
CA GLY A 9 7.45 -6.70 5.38
C GLY A 9 8.21 -5.38 5.58
N ALA A 10 8.70 -4.77 4.50
CA ALA A 10 9.50 -3.55 4.60
C ALA A 10 8.77 -2.41 5.34
N ILE A 11 7.55 -2.06 4.91
CA ILE A 11 6.74 -1.01 5.55
C ILE A 11 6.26 -1.42 6.95
N GLY A 12 5.73 -2.64 7.09
CA GLY A 12 5.17 -3.10 8.36
C GLY A 12 6.23 -3.26 9.45
N ALA A 13 7.40 -3.78 9.10
CA ALA A 13 8.52 -3.91 10.04
C ALA A 13 9.07 -2.53 10.44
N PHE A 14 9.22 -1.60 9.49
CA PHE A 14 9.62 -0.21 9.78
C PHE A 14 8.63 0.46 10.74
N LEU A 15 7.33 0.48 10.38
CA LEU A 15 6.29 1.11 11.18
C LEU A 15 6.22 0.48 12.59
N GLY A 16 6.24 -0.86 12.65
CA GLY A 16 6.19 -1.57 13.93
C GLY A 16 7.42 -1.31 14.79
N ALA A 17 8.61 -1.19 14.20
CA ALA A 17 9.81 -0.82 14.92
C ALA A 17 9.74 0.59 15.51
N MET A 18 9.23 1.55 14.74
CA MET A 18 9.06 2.94 15.19
C MET A 18 8.05 3.02 16.36
N LEU A 19 6.90 2.36 16.25
CA LEU A 19 5.88 2.29 17.29
C LEU A 19 6.41 1.58 18.56
N SER A 20 7.09 0.44 18.42
CA SER A 20 7.71 -0.26 19.55
C SER A 20 8.73 0.61 20.28
N ARG A 21 9.60 1.29 19.53
CA ARG A 21 10.61 2.20 20.08
C ARG A 21 9.99 3.37 20.86
N SER A 22 8.80 3.82 20.47
CA SER A 22 8.07 4.89 21.17
C SER A 22 7.32 4.41 22.41
N GLY A 23 7.36 3.10 22.71
CA GLY A 23 6.75 2.50 23.89
C GLY A 23 5.34 1.96 23.69
N GLU A 24 4.89 1.80 22.43
CA GLU A 24 3.62 1.14 22.15
C GLU A 24 3.77 -0.39 22.27
N ASP A 25 2.67 -1.09 22.62
CA ASP A 25 2.64 -2.56 22.65
C ASP A 25 2.39 -3.11 21.25
N VAL A 26 3.44 -3.56 20.58
CA VAL A 26 3.39 -3.96 19.17
C VAL A 26 3.70 -5.43 18.99
N THR A 27 2.85 -6.16 18.27
CA THR A 27 3.13 -7.51 17.78
C THR A 27 3.24 -7.49 16.26
N LEU A 28 4.38 -7.99 15.74
CA LEU A 28 4.64 -8.11 14.32
C LEU A 28 4.20 -9.49 13.81
N ILE A 29 3.35 -9.50 12.78
CA ILE A 29 2.92 -10.74 12.15
C ILE A 29 3.76 -10.94 10.89
N ALA A 30 4.61 -11.96 10.91
CA ALA A 30 5.53 -12.31 9.82
C ALA A 30 5.63 -13.83 9.66
N ARG A 31 6.32 -14.28 8.61
CA ARG A 31 6.52 -15.71 8.33
C ARG A 31 7.97 -15.99 7.93
N GLY A 32 8.33 -17.27 8.00
CA GLY A 32 9.57 -17.81 7.44
C GLY A 32 10.85 -17.20 8.01
N PRO A 33 11.90 -16.99 7.20
CA PRO A 33 13.22 -16.54 7.69
C PRO A 33 13.17 -15.18 8.39
N HIS A 34 12.31 -14.26 7.93
CA HIS A 34 12.19 -12.94 8.55
C HIS A 34 11.61 -13.01 9.97
N LEU A 35 10.59 -13.85 10.19
CA LEU A 35 10.07 -14.08 11.54
C LEU A 35 11.15 -14.65 12.46
N ARG A 36 11.85 -15.71 12.03
CA ARG A 36 12.92 -16.32 12.81
C ARG A 36 14.02 -15.32 13.17
N ALA A 37 14.48 -14.53 12.20
CA ALA A 37 15.50 -13.52 12.44
C ALA A 37 15.05 -12.46 13.47
N MET A 38 13.78 -12.02 13.43
CA MET A 38 13.24 -11.09 14.43
C MET A 38 13.15 -11.71 15.82
N GLN A 39 12.80 -12.98 15.91
CA GLN A 39 12.72 -13.70 17.20
C GLN A 39 14.12 -13.95 17.80
N ASP A 40 15.08 -14.38 16.99
CA ASP A 40 16.42 -14.79 17.43
C ASP A 40 17.34 -13.58 17.66
N HIS A 41 17.28 -12.58 16.80
CA HIS A 41 18.24 -11.48 16.74
C HIS A 41 17.62 -10.08 16.85
N GLY A 42 16.28 -9.98 16.91
CA GLY A 42 15.58 -8.71 16.90
C GLY A 42 15.40 -8.13 15.49
N LEU A 43 14.80 -6.95 15.45
CA LEU A 43 14.58 -6.18 14.23
C LEU A 43 15.47 -4.94 14.21
N ARG A 44 16.31 -4.85 13.19
CA ARG A 44 17.20 -3.71 12.97
C ARG A 44 16.64 -2.80 11.89
N VAL A 45 16.57 -1.51 12.18
CA VAL A 45 16.23 -0.46 11.22
C VAL A 45 17.49 0.37 10.94
N ARG A 46 17.76 0.63 9.66
CA ARG A 46 18.86 1.47 9.17
C ARG A 46 18.33 2.46 8.15
N GLY A 47 19.02 3.58 7.95
CA GLY A 47 18.73 4.54 6.88
C GLY A 47 18.57 5.97 7.39
N GLU A 48 17.72 6.76 6.72
CA GLU A 48 17.57 8.19 6.98
C GLU A 48 17.18 8.53 8.43
N MET A 49 16.37 7.67 9.09
CA MET A 49 15.96 7.80 10.50
C MET A 49 17.04 7.33 11.51
N GLY A 50 18.25 7.08 11.04
CA GLY A 50 19.35 6.53 11.84
C GLY A 50 19.35 5.01 11.90
N GLU A 51 20.17 4.48 12.82
CA GLU A 51 20.27 3.03 13.05
C GLU A 51 19.85 2.69 14.48
N PHE A 52 18.97 1.71 14.63
CA PHE A 52 18.55 1.18 15.92
C PHE A 52 18.05 -0.26 15.78
N GLN A 53 17.96 -0.95 16.92
CA GLN A 53 17.46 -2.32 17.01
C GLN A 53 16.44 -2.43 18.14
N ILE A 54 15.41 -3.23 17.92
CA ILE A 54 14.41 -3.57 18.91
C ILE A 54 14.31 -5.10 19.03
N GLN A 55 13.78 -5.58 20.15
CA GLN A 55 13.36 -6.97 20.31
C GLN A 55 11.82 -7.01 20.26
N PRO A 56 11.20 -7.22 19.07
CA PRO A 56 9.75 -7.16 18.94
C PRO A 56 9.09 -8.44 19.43
N LYS A 57 7.84 -8.34 19.88
CA LYS A 57 6.94 -9.50 19.86
C LYS A 57 6.67 -9.85 18.39
N ALA A 58 6.97 -11.07 17.95
CA ALA A 58 6.77 -11.50 16.58
C ALA A 58 6.25 -12.93 16.51
N THR A 59 5.24 -13.17 15.66
CA THR A 59 4.59 -14.46 15.47
C THR A 59 4.00 -14.60 14.08
N ASP A 60 3.74 -15.81 13.63
CA ASP A 60 2.90 -16.15 12.47
C ASP A 60 1.50 -16.63 12.86
N ASP A 61 1.27 -16.82 14.16
CA ASP A 61 0.01 -17.32 14.73
C ASP A 61 -0.80 -16.16 15.35
N LEU A 62 -1.84 -15.73 14.65
CA LEU A 62 -2.70 -14.63 15.09
C LEU A 62 -3.48 -14.96 16.35
N THR A 63 -3.73 -16.26 16.64
CA THR A 63 -4.47 -16.69 17.84
C THR A 63 -3.72 -16.43 19.14
N LYS A 64 -2.38 -16.35 19.06
CA LYS A 64 -1.51 -16.05 20.21
C LYS A 64 -1.46 -14.57 20.58
N VAL A 65 -1.98 -13.69 19.73
CA VAL A 65 -1.95 -12.23 19.95
C VAL A 65 -3.15 -11.78 20.78
N GLY A 66 -4.32 -12.35 20.48
CA GLY A 66 -5.58 -11.93 21.05
C GLY A 66 -6.03 -10.55 20.58
N GLU A 67 -7.13 -10.03 21.14
CA GLU A 67 -7.69 -8.74 20.76
C GLU A 67 -6.69 -7.59 20.96
N VAL A 68 -6.70 -6.66 19.98
CA VAL A 68 -5.85 -5.46 19.98
C VAL A 68 -6.69 -4.20 19.76
N ASP A 69 -6.13 -3.03 20.08
CA ASP A 69 -6.79 -1.74 19.78
C ASP A 69 -6.76 -1.44 18.29
N VAL A 70 -5.64 -1.78 17.62
CA VAL A 70 -5.43 -1.46 16.20
C VAL A 70 -4.77 -2.63 15.48
N VAL A 71 -5.40 -3.07 14.41
CA VAL A 71 -4.77 -3.93 13.39
C VAL A 71 -4.29 -3.04 12.24
N ILE A 72 -3.00 -3.09 11.93
CA ILE A 72 -2.46 -2.39 10.76
C ILE A 72 -2.13 -3.43 9.68
N VAL A 73 -2.82 -3.35 8.54
CA VAL A 73 -2.62 -4.25 7.42
C VAL A 73 -1.59 -3.63 6.47
N THR A 74 -0.41 -4.22 6.42
CA THR A 74 0.72 -3.83 5.54
C THR A 74 1.12 -4.94 4.57
N LEU A 75 0.29 -5.98 4.47
CA LEU A 75 0.43 -7.01 3.45
C LEU A 75 0.27 -6.41 2.06
N LYS A 76 0.91 -7.01 1.07
CA LYS A 76 0.58 -6.77 -0.34
C LYS A 76 -0.91 -7.07 -0.59
N ALA A 77 -1.58 -6.25 -1.40
CA ALA A 77 -3.03 -6.32 -1.61
C ALA A 77 -3.51 -7.72 -2.01
N HIS A 78 -2.78 -8.41 -2.91
CA HIS A 78 -3.09 -9.77 -3.34
C HIS A 78 -3.04 -10.84 -2.23
N SER A 79 -2.39 -10.55 -1.10
CA SER A 79 -2.29 -11.50 0.03
C SER A 79 -3.43 -11.34 1.04
N LEU A 80 -4.13 -10.21 1.04
CA LEU A 80 -5.17 -9.92 2.03
C LEU A 80 -6.38 -10.88 1.97
N PRO A 81 -6.89 -11.30 0.79
CA PRO A 81 -8.02 -12.22 0.74
C PRO A 81 -7.78 -13.54 1.49
N ALA A 82 -6.56 -14.07 1.47
CA ALA A 82 -6.20 -15.30 2.19
C ALA A 82 -6.06 -15.09 3.71
N ILE A 83 -5.76 -13.87 4.15
CA ILE A 83 -5.50 -13.53 5.56
C ILE A 83 -6.75 -12.94 6.25
N ALA A 84 -7.62 -12.25 5.52
CA ALA A 84 -8.80 -11.60 6.09
C ALA A 84 -9.66 -12.54 6.97
N PRO A 85 -9.95 -13.81 6.59
CA PRO A 85 -10.65 -14.75 7.46
C PRO A 85 -9.92 -15.06 8.77
N GLN A 86 -8.60 -14.92 8.79
CA GLN A 86 -7.75 -15.26 9.93
C GLN A 86 -7.61 -14.10 10.93
N LEU A 87 -8.07 -12.89 10.59
CA LEU A 87 -7.95 -11.71 11.47
C LEU A 87 -8.89 -11.75 12.68
N ARG A 88 -9.90 -12.61 12.68
CA ARG A 88 -10.94 -12.67 13.71
C ARG A 88 -10.42 -12.65 15.16
N PRO A 89 -9.33 -13.37 15.52
CA PRO A 89 -8.80 -13.36 16.89
C PRO A 89 -8.25 -12.01 17.35
N LEU A 90 -7.90 -11.12 16.42
CA LEU A 90 -7.36 -9.77 16.69
C LEU A 90 -8.48 -8.75 16.94
N LEU A 91 -9.69 -9.04 16.45
CA LEU A 91 -10.79 -8.07 16.35
C LEU A 91 -11.72 -8.13 17.56
N GLY A 92 -11.50 -7.27 18.53
CA GLY A 92 -12.44 -6.98 19.62
C GLY A 92 -13.55 -6.00 19.18
N PRO A 93 -14.46 -5.63 20.10
CA PRO A 93 -15.58 -4.72 19.79
C PRO A 93 -15.14 -3.38 19.19
N ASN A 94 -14.06 -2.80 19.70
CA ASN A 94 -13.57 -1.46 19.36
C ASN A 94 -12.29 -1.47 18.50
N THR A 95 -11.84 -2.62 18.03
CA THR A 95 -10.61 -2.70 17.22
C THR A 95 -10.79 -1.94 15.92
N SER A 96 -9.87 -1.02 15.65
CA SER A 96 -9.74 -0.31 14.37
C SER A 96 -8.83 -1.09 13.42
N VAL A 97 -9.12 -1.03 12.11
CA VAL A 97 -8.29 -1.66 11.06
C VAL A 97 -7.72 -0.57 10.16
N VAL A 98 -6.43 -0.33 10.24
CA VAL A 98 -5.71 0.62 9.36
C VAL A 98 -5.22 -0.13 8.13
N THR A 99 -5.68 0.27 6.94
CA THR A 99 -5.28 -0.36 5.68
C THR A 99 -4.14 0.41 5.04
N ALA A 100 -2.90 0.02 5.33
CA ALA A 100 -1.68 0.67 4.88
C ALA A 100 -1.11 -0.03 3.62
N GLN A 101 -1.94 -0.21 2.60
CA GLN A 101 -1.63 -0.90 1.35
C GLN A 101 -1.56 0.10 0.18
N ASN A 102 -0.81 -0.25 -0.87
CA ASN A 102 -0.80 0.51 -2.10
C ASN A 102 -1.98 0.11 -3.01
N GLY A 103 -2.27 0.97 -3.98
CA GLY A 103 -3.32 0.75 -4.97
C GLY A 103 -4.70 1.22 -4.52
N PHE A 104 -5.70 0.78 -5.25
CA PHE A 104 -7.09 1.08 -4.97
C PHE A 104 -7.57 0.22 -3.80
N PRO A 105 -8.19 0.79 -2.75
CA PRO A 105 -8.56 0.01 -1.58
C PRO A 105 -9.91 -0.68 -1.78
N TRP A 106 -10.04 -1.90 -1.26
CA TRP A 106 -11.25 -2.72 -1.33
C TRP A 106 -12.50 -2.04 -0.74
N TRP A 107 -12.33 -1.16 0.25
CA TRP A 107 -13.39 -0.44 0.97
C TRP A 107 -13.78 0.90 0.31
N TYR A 108 -13.20 1.26 -0.83
CA TYR A 108 -13.30 2.61 -1.39
C TYR A 108 -14.72 3.15 -1.50
N PHE A 109 -15.67 2.32 -1.94
CA PHE A 109 -17.07 2.71 -2.12
C PHE A 109 -17.93 2.49 -0.86
N HIS A 110 -17.35 2.11 0.26
CA HIS A 110 -18.05 2.05 1.53
C HIS A 110 -18.14 3.46 2.14
N GLY A 111 -19.35 3.90 2.51
CA GLY A 111 -19.57 5.25 3.07
C GLY A 111 -19.29 6.40 2.08
N SER A 112 -19.20 6.14 0.77
CA SER A 112 -18.95 7.16 -0.25
C SER A 112 -20.19 8.00 -0.56
N GLY A 113 -21.39 7.47 -0.27
CA GLY A 113 -22.65 8.05 -0.71
C GLY A 113 -22.88 7.94 -2.22
N GLY A 114 -24.04 8.42 -2.69
CA GLY A 114 -24.38 8.46 -4.10
C GLY A 114 -24.57 7.10 -4.76
N GLU A 115 -24.58 7.08 -6.11
CA GLU A 115 -24.86 5.89 -6.92
C GLU A 115 -23.80 4.76 -6.80
N TRP A 116 -22.56 5.12 -6.41
CA TRP A 116 -21.45 4.17 -6.29
C TRP A 116 -21.32 3.54 -4.91
N GLN A 117 -22.20 3.94 -3.95
CA GLN A 117 -22.19 3.38 -2.60
C GLN A 117 -22.28 1.85 -2.62
N GLY A 118 -21.31 1.18 -1.99
CA GLY A 118 -21.28 -0.28 -1.90
C GLY A 118 -20.84 -1.00 -3.17
N THR A 119 -20.37 -0.26 -4.21
CA THR A 119 -19.83 -0.88 -5.42
C THR A 119 -18.64 -1.76 -5.07
N HIS A 120 -18.69 -3.00 -5.55
CA HIS A 120 -17.63 -3.97 -5.41
C HIS A 120 -16.63 -3.92 -6.57
N ILE A 121 -15.35 -3.98 -6.26
CA ILE A 121 -14.24 -4.04 -7.22
C ILE A 121 -13.51 -5.38 -7.05
N GLU A 122 -13.70 -6.26 -8.03
CA GLU A 122 -13.21 -7.63 -8.01
C GLU A 122 -11.68 -7.70 -7.94
N ALA A 123 -10.99 -6.77 -8.61
CA ALA A 123 -9.54 -6.70 -8.63
C ALA A 123 -8.89 -6.52 -7.24
N VAL A 124 -9.62 -5.99 -6.25
CA VAL A 124 -9.09 -5.70 -4.89
C VAL A 124 -9.79 -6.46 -3.78
N ASP A 125 -10.97 -7.02 -4.03
CA ASP A 125 -11.67 -7.89 -3.08
C ASP A 125 -12.31 -9.08 -3.83
N PRO A 126 -11.50 -10.03 -4.34
CA PRO A 126 -11.98 -11.15 -5.13
C PRO A 126 -13.11 -11.91 -4.43
N GLY A 127 -14.28 -11.96 -5.08
CA GLY A 127 -15.48 -12.59 -4.54
C GLY A 127 -15.98 -12.00 -3.23
N GLY A 128 -15.59 -10.77 -2.85
CA GLY A 128 -16.00 -10.12 -1.61
C GLY A 128 -15.47 -10.80 -0.33
N VAL A 129 -14.33 -11.47 -0.40
CA VAL A 129 -13.77 -12.20 0.75
C VAL A 129 -13.34 -11.25 1.86
N ILE A 130 -12.70 -10.13 1.51
CA ILE A 130 -12.17 -9.20 2.49
C ILE A 130 -13.33 -8.51 3.23
N SER A 131 -14.28 -7.96 2.48
CA SER A 131 -15.43 -7.22 3.03
C SER A 131 -16.36 -8.07 3.91
N ARG A 132 -16.42 -9.39 3.66
CA ARG A 132 -17.14 -10.31 4.54
C ARG A 132 -16.46 -10.58 5.89
N HIS A 133 -15.15 -10.39 5.99
CA HIS A 133 -14.38 -10.71 7.21
C HIS A 133 -13.88 -9.49 7.96
N ILE A 134 -13.77 -8.35 7.28
CA ILE A 134 -13.39 -7.06 7.87
C ILE A 134 -14.56 -6.10 7.64
N ASP A 135 -15.27 -5.79 8.73
CA ASP A 135 -16.33 -4.78 8.66
C ASP A 135 -15.73 -3.42 8.25
N PRO A 136 -16.16 -2.83 7.12
CA PRO A 136 -15.67 -1.54 6.67
C PRO A 136 -15.83 -0.40 7.71
N ALA A 137 -16.80 -0.50 8.62
CA ALA A 137 -16.97 0.48 9.69
C ALA A 137 -15.78 0.54 10.67
N ARG A 138 -14.95 -0.51 10.70
CA ARG A 138 -13.71 -0.54 11.50
C ARG A 138 -12.53 0.11 10.80
N VAL A 139 -12.66 0.37 9.49
CA VAL A 139 -11.52 0.76 8.67
C VAL A 139 -11.19 2.24 8.86
N ILE A 140 -9.90 2.51 8.98
CA ILE A 140 -9.28 3.82 8.80
C ILE A 140 -8.40 3.72 7.57
N GLY A 141 -8.66 4.57 6.58
CA GLY A 141 -7.85 4.66 5.37
C GLY A 141 -6.45 5.18 5.70
N CYS A 142 -5.44 4.63 5.03
CA CYS A 142 -4.06 5.09 5.19
C CYS A 142 -3.37 5.20 3.84
N VAL A 143 -2.75 6.36 3.58
CA VAL A 143 -1.85 6.53 2.43
C VAL A 143 -0.40 6.55 2.93
N VAL A 144 0.38 5.57 2.47
CA VAL A 144 1.77 5.32 2.88
C VAL A 144 2.72 6.01 1.92
N TYR A 145 3.59 6.86 2.41
CA TYR A 145 4.59 7.57 1.59
C TYR A 145 6.03 7.09 1.80
N PRO A 146 6.41 6.54 2.98
CA PRO A 146 7.78 6.07 3.18
C PRO A 146 8.21 5.04 2.13
N SER A 147 9.46 5.14 1.73
CA SER A 147 10.16 4.14 0.94
C SER A 147 11.07 3.34 1.86
N THR A 148 10.86 2.03 1.87
CA THR A 148 11.61 1.09 2.73
C THR A 148 11.90 -0.19 1.95
N ALA A 149 13.00 -0.87 2.30
CA ALA A 149 13.36 -2.16 1.75
C ALA A 149 13.66 -3.16 2.87
N LEU A 150 13.23 -4.40 2.71
CA LEU A 150 13.69 -5.52 3.53
C LEU A 150 14.96 -6.07 2.84
N VAL A 151 16.13 -5.65 3.34
CA VAL A 151 17.41 -5.98 2.71
C VAL A 151 17.89 -7.38 3.05
N GLU A 152 17.60 -7.81 4.30
CA GLU A 152 17.87 -9.15 4.81
C GLU A 152 16.78 -9.53 5.84
N PRO A 153 16.59 -10.82 6.15
CA PRO A 153 15.75 -11.21 7.28
C PRO A 153 16.16 -10.47 8.57
N GLY A 154 15.22 -9.77 9.21
CA GLY A 154 15.48 -8.99 10.41
C GLY A 154 16.08 -7.60 10.18
N ILE A 155 16.34 -7.17 8.93
CA ILE A 155 16.97 -5.87 8.63
C ILE A 155 16.13 -5.09 7.64
N VAL A 156 15.63 -3.94 8.07
CA VAL A 156 14.88 -2.99 7.24
C VAL A 156 15.74 -1.76 6.97
N TRP A 157 15.82 -1.39 5.69
CA TRP A 157 16.42 -0.13 5.27
C TRP A 157 15.32 0.91 5.03
N HIS A 158 15.33 2.01 5.79
CA HIS A 158 14.49 3.17 5.56
C HIS A 158 15.21 4.10 4.57
N ILE A 159 14.65 4.19 3.35
CA ILE A 159 15.26 4.95 2.25
C ILE A 159 14.93 6.42 2.41
N GLU A 160 13.64 6.74 2.50
CA GLU A 160 13.17 8.12 2.62
C GLU A 160 11.72 8.20 3.11
N GLY A 161 11.35 9.40 3.63
CA GLY A 161 9.99 9.76 3.95
C GLY A 161 9.47 9.17 5.26
N THR A 162 8.58 9.89 5.93
CA THR A 162 8.02 9.48 7.23
C THR A 162 6.50 9.62 7.29
N ARG A 163 5.86 10.02 6.16
CA ARG A 163 4.44 10.40 6.15
C ARG A 163 3.53 9.19 5.97
N PHE A 164 2.59 9.01 6.92
CA PHE A 164 1.42 8.16 6.83
C PHE A 164 0.18 9.04 6.99
N ALA A 165 -0.59 9.25 5.94
CA ALA A 165 -1.82 10.05 6.04
C ALA A 165 -2.98 9.13 6.42
N LEU A 166 -3.71 9.47 7.49
CA LEU A 166 -4.88 8.71 7.97
C LEU A 166 -6.17 9.48 7.69
N GLY A 167 -7.28 8.76 7.56
CA GLY A 167 -8.61 9.38 7.47
C GLY A 167 -9.74 8.38 7.66
N GLU A 168 -10.81 8.84 8.31
CA GLU A 168 -12.07 8.09 8.36
C GLU A 168 -12.71 8.03 6.96
N LEU A 169 -13.48 6.96 6.70
CA LEU A 169 -14.12 6.78 5.41
C LEU A 169 -15.25 7.78 5.14
N ASP A 170 -15.83 8.34 6.19
CA ASP A 170 -16.86 9.38 6.13
C ASP A 170 -16.31 10.81 6.21
N GLY A 171 -14.97 10.96 6.28
CA GLY A 171 -14.30 12.25 6.40
C GLY A 171 -14.33 12.87 7.80
N SER A 172 -14.91 12.22 8.79
CA SER A 172 -14.96 12.69 10.16
C SER A 172 -13.56 12.72 10.83
N LYS A 173 -13.45 13.49 11.89
CA LYS A 173 -12.24 13.54 12.75
C LYS A 173 -12.50 12.81 14.04
N SER A 174 -12.58 11.48 13.97
CA SER A 174 -12.90 10.62 15.12
C SER A 174 -11.77 10.60 16.15
N GLU A 175 -12.15 10.24 17.39
CA GLU A 175 -11.18 10.08 18.48
C GLU A 175 -10.22 8.92 18.21
N ARG A 176 -10.71 7.78 17.67
CA ARG A 176 -9.85 6.63 17.32
C ARG A 176 -8.79 7.00 16.28
N CYS A 177 -9.16 7.80 15.26
CA CYS A 177 -8.21 8.26 14.24
C CYS A 177 -7.16 9.20 14.85
N ARG A 178 -7.55 10.09 15.79
CA ARG A 178 -6.61 10.97 16.52
C ARG A 178 -5.63 10.16 17.36
N GLN A 179 -6.11 9.22 18.17
CA GLN A 179 -5.26 8.39 19.03
C GLN A 179 -4.21 7.61 18.24
N ILE A 180 -4.60 7.04 17.08
CA ILE A 180 -3.68 6.34 16.19
C ILE A 180 -2.66 7.31 15.59
N ALA A 181 -3.10 8.49 15.13
CA ALA A 181 -2.21 9.51 14.59
C ALA A 181 -1.19 10.00 15.63
N ASP A 182 -1.64 10.22 16.88
CA ASP A 182 -0.78 10.64 17.99
C ASP A 182 0.28 9.58 18.32
N ALA A 183 -0.07 8.28 18.28
CA ALA A 183 0.89 7.20 18.45
C ALA A 183 1.95 7.20 17.33
N PHE A 184 1.55 7.45 16.07
CA PHE A 184 2.48 7.57 14.95
C PHE A 184 3.39 8.80 15.10
N ILE A 185 2.83 9.95 15.50
CA ILE A 185 3.58 11.20 15.72
C ILE A 185 4.59 11.01 16.88
N LYS A 186 4.16 10.39 17.98
CA LYS A 186 5.04 10.05 19.12
C LYS A 186 6.19 9.14 18.68
N ALA A 187 5.94 8.27 17.71
CA ALA A 187 6.96 7.40 17.10
C ALA A 187 7.90 8.15 16.14
N GLY A 188 7.75 9.45 15.94
CA GLY A 188 8.60 10.28 15.07
C GLY A 188 8.14 10.28 13.60
N LEU A 189 6.92 9.85 13.32
CA LEU A 189 6.35 9.83 11.98
C LEU A 189 5.46 11.05 11.73
N ARG A 190 5.32 11.44 10.47
CA ARG A 190 4.34 12.47 10.08
C ARG A 190 3.00 11.79 9.80
N CYS A 191 1.99 12.14 10.56
CA CYS A 191 0.68 11.50 10.46
C CYS A 191 -0.47 12.52 10.38
N PRO A 192 -0.66 13.20 9.23
CA PRO A 192 -1.80 14.09 9.05
C PRO A 192 -3.10 13.31 8.98
N ILE A 193 -4.14 13.82 9.67
CA ILE A 193 -5.51 13.32 9.54
C ILE A 193 -6.19 14.07 8.39
N ARG A 194 -6.71 13.30 7.43
CA ARG A 194 -7.36 13.81 6.22
C ARG A 194 -8.88 13.73 6.34
N SER A 195 -9.57 14.80 5.99
CA SER A 195 -11.04 14.79 5.86
C SER A 195 -11.51 14.15 4.54
N ASP A 196 -10.60 14.02 3.56
CA ASP A 196 -10.82 13.31 2.31
C ASP A 196 -9.61 12.43 1.99
N ILE A 197 -9.62 11.24 2.57
CA ILE A 197 -8.56 10.24 2.34
C ILE A 197 -8.64 9.67 0.91
N ARG A 198 -9.83 9.66 0.30
CA ARG A 198 -10.02 9.19 -1.08
C ARG A 198 -9.30 10.08 -2.07
N HIS A 199 -9.34 11.39 -1.86
CA HIS A 199 -8.55 12.34 -2.66
C HIS A 199 -7.06 12.01 -2.61
N ASP A 200 -6.48 11.81 -1.41
CA ASP A 200 -5.05 11.47 -1.26
C ASP A 200 -4.70 10.13 -1.95
N ILE A 201 -5.63 9.15 -1.93
CA ILE A 201 -5.48 7.88 -2.64
C ILE A 201 -5.38 8.13 -4.15
N TRP A 202 -6.27 8.93 -4.75
CA TRP A 202 -6.24 9.21 -6.18
C TRP A 202 -4.98 9.95 -6.61
N VAL A 203 -4.55 10.96 -5.84
CA VAL A 203 -3.31 11.69 -6.11
C VAL A 203 -2.11 10.74 -6.14
N LYS A 204 -2.03 9.79 -5.18
CA LYS A 204 -0.97 8.78 -5.17
C LYS A 204 -1.13 7.77 -6.30
N LEU A 205 -2.35 7.29 -6.53
CA LEU A 205 -2.67 6.27 -7.53
C LEU A 205 -2.30 6.74 -8.94
N MET A 206 -2.52 8.03 -9.29
CA MET A 206 -2.13 8.61 -10.57
C MET A 206 -0.66 8.34 -10.89
N GLY A 207 0.24 8.57 -9.93
CA GLY A 207 1.66 8.27 -10.11
C GLY A 207 1.95 6.77 -10.19
N ASN A 208 1.33 5.98 -9.32
CA ASN A 208 1.57 4.54 -9.28
C ASN A 208 1.11 3.84 -10.56
N VAL A 209 -0.07 4.18 -11.08
CA VAL A 209 -0.60 3.59 -12.34
C VAL A 209 0.28 3.95 -13.53
N ALA A 210 0.79 5.18 -13.58
CA ALA A 210 1.63 5.63 -14.69
C ALA A 210 3.05 5.06 -14.62
N TYR A 211 3.72 5.22 -13.48
CA TYR A 211 5.16 4.91 -13.41
C TYR A 211 5.46 3.45 -13.09
N ASN A 212 4.67 2.79 -12.22
CA ASN A 212 5.03 1.45 -11.76
C ASN A 212 5.11 0.42 -12.91
N PRO A 213 4.11 0.35 -13.83
CA PRO A 213 4.17 -0.57 -14.96
C PRO A 213 5.33 -0.26 -15.92
N ILE A 214 5.53 1.03 -16.26
CA ILE A 214 6.61 1.44 -17.16
C ILE A 214 7.96 1.06 -16.56
N SER A 215 8.19 1.39 -15.29
CA SER A 215 9.41 1.06 -14.55
C SER A 215 9.66 -0.45 -14.50
N ALA A 216 8.63 -1.25 -14.22
CA ALA A 216 8.73 -2.71 -14.19
C ALA A 216 9.12 -3.32 -15.55
N LEU A 217 8.57 -2.79 -16.64
CA LEU A 217 8.82 -3.25 -18.02
C LEU A 217 10.21 -2.85 -18.53
N THR A 218 10.61 -1.60 -18.26
CA THR A 218 11.82 -1.00 -18.82
C THR A 218 13.05 -1.12 -17.92
N ARG A 219 12.85 -1.45 -16.64
CA ARG A 219 13.85 -1.39 -15.56
C ARG A 219 14.32 0.02 -15.23
N ALA A 220 13.67 1.05 -15.77
CA ALA A 220 14.02 2.44 -15.60
C ALA A 220 13.55 3.00 -14.24
N THR A 221 14.29 3.96 -13.74
CA THR A 221 13.97 4.81 -12.60
C THR A 221 12.99 5.93 -13.00
N LEU A 222 12.44 6.64 -12.02
CA LEU A 222 11.46 7.71 -12.27
C LEU A 222 12.02 8.79 -13.21
N ILE A 223 13.26 9.25 -12.98
CA ILE A 223 13.88 10.30 -13.80
C ILE A 223 14.12 9.82 -15.24
N GLU A 224 14.55 8.58 -15.42
CA GLU A 224 14.77 8.01 -16.77
C GLU A 224 13.46 7.91 -17.57
N ILE A 225 12.34 7.59 -16.91
CA ILE A 225 11.02 7.55 -17.55
C ILE A 225 10.58 8.94 -18.01
N VAL A 226 10.80 9.99 -17.21
CA VAL A 226 10.31 11.34 -17.53
C VAL A 226 11.26 12.09 -18.46
N GLN A 227 12.53 11.71 -18.56
CA GLN A 227 13.51 12.30 -19.48
C GLN A 227 13.47 11.69 -20.87
N CYS A 228 12.92 10.49 -21.06
CA CYS A 228 12.67 9.89 -22.36
C CYS A 228 11.33 10.41 -22.92
N PRO A 229 11.30 11.13 -24.05
CA PRO A 229 10.08 11.76 -24.57
C PRO A 229 8.94 10.79 -24.79
N GLU A 230 9.21 9.57 -25.27
CA GLU A 230 8.21 8.55 -25.58
C GLU A 230 7.57 8.00 -24.29
N THR A 231 8.35 7.69 -23.27
CA THR A 231 7.82 7.20 -21.99
C THR A 231 7.20 8.30 -21.16
N ARG A 232 7.68 9.55 -21.26
CA ARG A 232 7.01 10.74 -20.69
C ARG A 232 5.62 10.91 -21.29
N ALA A 233 5.49 10.83 -22.62
CA ALA A 233 4.20 10.93 -23.30
C ALA A 233 3.25 9.78 -22.90
N LEU A 234 3.75 8.54 -22.80
CA LEU A 234 2.98 7.40 -22.33
C LEU A 234 2.51 7.60 -20.88
N ALA A 235 3.39 8.04 -19.98
CA ALA A 235 3.04 8.31 -18.59
C ALA A 235 1.97 9.41 -18.47
N ALA A 236 2.10 10.50 -19.25
CA ALA A 236 1.10 11.56 -19.34
C ALA A 236 -0.26 11.05 -19.85
N GLY A 237 -0.26 10.20 -20.87
CA GLY A 237 -1.46 9.55 -21.41
C GLY A 237 -2.17 8.68 -20.35
N ILE A 238 -1.42 7.86 -19.62
CA ILE A 238 -1.95 7.05 -18.52
C ILE A 238 -2.51 7.96 -17.41
N MET A 239 -1.81 9.02 -17.02
CA MET A 239 -2.30 9.96 -16.00
C MET A 239 -3.60 10.64 -16.44
N SER A 240 -3.77 10.96 -17.73
CA SER A 240 -5.01 11.50 -18.28
C SER A 240 -6.16 10.50 -18.19
N GLU A 241 -5.88 9.22 -18.43
CA GLU A 241 -6.88 8.16 -18.24
C GLU A 241 -7.28 8.03 -16.75
N VAL A 242 -6.32 8.08 -15.82
CA VAL A 242 -6.60 8.08 -14.36
C VAL A 242 -7.45 9.28 -13.97
N ASP A 243 -7.10 10.49 -14.44
CA ASP A 243 -7.86 11.73 -14.18
C ASP A 243 -9.29 11.64 -14.68
N SER A 244 -9.49 11.04 -15.87
CA SER A 244 -10.82 10.83 -16.45
C SER A 244 -11.70 9.93 -15.58
N VAL A 245 -11.14 8.85 -15.03
CA VAL A 245 -11.85 7.96 -14.09
C VAL A 245 -12.17 8.70 -12.78
N ALA A 246 -11.19 9.41 -12.21
CA ALA A 246 -11.37 10.16 -10.97
C ALA A 246 -12.46 11.22 -11.09
N ARG A 247 -12.42 12.03 -12.16
CA ARG A 247 -13.45 13.06 -12.44
C ARG A 247 -14.84 12.47 -12.62
N LYS A 248 -14.96 11.31 -13.27
CA LYS A 248 -16.25 10.63 -13.44
C LYS A 248 -16.85 10.18 -12.09
N LEU A 249 -15.99 9.95 -11.09
CA LEU A 249 -16.35 9.67 -9.69
C LEU A 249 -16.48 10.95 -8.84
N GLY A 250 -16.40 12.15 -9.43
CA GLY A 250 -16.51 13.42 -8.72
C GLY A 250 -15.23 13.86 -7.97
N ILE A 251 -14.08 13.24 -8.24
CA ILE A 251 -12.81 13.59 -7.60
C ILE A 251 -12.02 14.55 -8.49
N GLU A 252 -11.71 15.72 -7.95
CA GLU A 252 -10.77 16.67 -8.53
C GLU A 252 -9.43 16.57 -7.79
N MET A 253 -8.39 16.11 -8.47
CA MET A 253 -7.10 15.81 -7.81
C MET A 253 -6.30 17.06 -7.41
N GLY A 254 -6.63 18.25 -7.96
CA GLY A 254 -5.97 19.51 -7.61
C GLY A 254 -4.48 19.58 -8.01
N VAL A 255 -3.99 18.58 -8.74
CA VAL A 255 -2.62 18.52 -9.29
C VAL A 255 -2.68 18.29 -10.80
N THR A 256 -1.82 18.98 -11.54
CA THR A 256 -1.74 18.79 -12.99
C THR A 256 -0.84 17.62 -13.34
N ILE A 257 -1.02 17.05 -14.55
CA ILE A 257 -0.13 16.01 -15.08
C ILE A 257 1.30 16.52 -15.15
N GLU A 258 1.51 17.77 -15.58
CA GLU A 258 2.84 18.36 -15.65
C GLU A 258 3.50 18.45 -14.27
N GLN A 259 2.78 18.90 -13.24
CA GLN A 259 3.28 18.91 -11.86
C GLN A 259 3.67 17.50 -11.36
N ARG A 260 2.95 16.46 -11.82
CA ARG A 260 3.29 15.07 -11.48
C ARG A 260 4.56 14.58 -12.18
N LEU A 261 4.74 14.98 -13.44
CA LEU A 261 5.96 14.65 -14.23
C LEU A 261 7.19 15.37 -13.64
N GLU A 262 7.07 16.69 -13.36
CA GLU A 262 8.12 17.46 -12.69
C GLU A 262 8.45 16.91 -11.28
N GLY A 263 7.41 16.45 -10.56
CA GLY A 263 7.59 15.82 -9.25
C GLY A 263 8.42 14.54 -9.32
N ALA A 264 8.17 13.69 -10.32
CA ALA A 264 8.94 12.47 -10.55
C ALA A 264 10.39 12.78 -10.95
N GLU A 265 10.63 13.84 -11.74
CA GLU A 265 11.97 14.28 -12.08
C GLU A 265 12.78 14.72 -10.86
N LYS A 266 12.12 15.46 -9.93
CA LYS A 266 12.74 15.90 -8.67
C LYS A 266 13.06 14.74 -7.72
N VAL A 267 12.28 13.67 -7.74
CA VAL A 267 12.57 12.44 -6.96
C VAL A 267 13.83 11.74 -7.50
N GLY A 268 14.12 11.85 -8.80
CA GLY A 268 15.38 11.41 -9.38
C GLY A 268 15.45 9.89 -9.64
N HIS A 269 16.64 9.30 -9.40
CA HIS A 269 16.95 7.87 -9.66
C HIS A 269 16.29 6.94 -8.63
N HIS A 270 14.97 7.06 -8.48
CA HIS A 270 14.20 6.20 -7.59
C HIS A 270 13.54 5.05 -8.37
N LYS A 271 13.74 3.81 -7.89
CA LYS A 271 13.07 2.61 -8.39
C LYS A 271 11.67 2.51 -7.81
N THR A 272 10.66 2.31 -8.65
CA THR A 272 9.30 2.06 -8.15
C THR A 272 9.21 0.75 -7.35
N SER A 273 8.22 0.66 -6.46
CA SER A 273 7.99 -0.57 -5.67
C SER A 273 7.71 -1.79 -6.56
N MET A 274 7.05 -1.59 -7.71
CA MET A 274 6.77 -2.67 -8.66
C MET A 274 8.05 -3.18 -9.33
N LEU A 275 8.98 -2.29 -9.69
CA LEU A 275 10.29 -2.69 -10.21
C LEU A 275 11.08 -3.45 -9.15
N GLN A 276 11.10 -2.99 -7.91
CA GLN A 276 11.76 -3.68 -6.80
C GLN A 276 11.19 -5.09 -6.59
N ASP A 277 9.87 -5.27 -6.71
CA ASP A 277 9.24 -6.58 -6.63
C ASP A 277 9.69 -7.51 -7.77
N ILE A 278 9.70 -7.01 -9.01
CA ILE A 278 10.14 -7.79 -10.16
C ILE A 278 11.63 -8.19 -10.04
N GLU A 279 12.50 -7.28 -9.60
CA GLU A 279 13.91 -7.57 -9.37
C GLU A 279 14.13 -8.62 -8.26
N ALA A 280 13.27 -8.58 -7.23
CA ALA A 280 13.28 -9.54 -6.14
C ALA A 280 12.54 -10.87 -6.46
N GLY A 281 11.99 -11.03 -7.68
CA GLY A 281 11.20 -12.21 -8.06
C GLY A 281 9.90 -12.37 -7.26
N LYS A 282 9.35 -11.28 -6.75
CA LYS A 282 8.11 -11.26 -5.94
C LYS A 282 6.91 -10.88 -6.79
N PRO A 283 5.70 -11.38 -6.45
CA PRO A 283 4.46 -10.89 -7.06
C PRO A 283 4.28 -9.39 -6.84
N THR A 284 3.83 -8.69 -7.89
CA THR A 284 3.55 -7.25 -7.80
C THR A 284 2.13 -6.96 -7.30
N GLU A 285 1.82 -5.68 -7.09
CA GLU A 285 0.46 -5.22 -6.77
C GLU A 285 -0.28 -4.74 -8.04
N LEU A 286 -0.03 -5.39 -9.18
CA LEU A 286 -0.58 -5.01 -10.49
C LEU A 286 -2.12 -4.89 -10.47
N GLU A 287 -2.80 -5.86 -9.86
CA GLU A 287 -4.28 -5.86 -9.80
C GLU A 287 -4.81 -4.68 -8.99
N ALA A 288 -4.25 -4.43 -7.82
CA ALA A 288 -4.72 -3.35 -6.96
C ALA A 288 -4.37 -1.95 -7.50
N ILE A 289 -3.28 -1.81 -8.27
CA ILE A 289 -2.84 -0.52 -8.81
C ILE A 289 -3.46 -0.26 -10.17
N VAL A 290 -3.37 -1.21 -11.09
CA VAL A 290 -3.75 -1.02 -12.50
C VAL A 290 -5.06 -1.75 -12.83
N GLY A 291 -5.20 -3.01 -12.39
CA GLY A 291 -6.39 -3.82 -12.64
C GLY A 291 -7.66 -3.18 -12.12
N ALA A 292 -7.63 -2.65 -10.88
CA ALA A 292 -8.75 -1.94 -10.29
C ALA A 292 -9.17 -0.69 -11.07
N LEU A 293 -8.20 0.07 -11.61
CA LEU A 293 -8.50 1.23 -12.46
C LEU A 293 -9.17 0.81 -13.78
N ILE A 294 -8.70 -0.29 -14.39
CA ILE A 294 -9.29 -0.84 -15.61
C ILE A 294 -10.74 -1.28 -15.35
N GLU A 295 -10.99 -2.01 -14.27
CA GLU A 295 -12.33 -2.44 -13.87
C GLU A 295 -13.26 -1.24 -13.64
N LEU A 296 -12.78 -0.19 -12.97
CA LEU A 296 -13.51 1.06 -12.80
C LEU A 296 -13.80 1.74 -14.12
N GLY A 297 -12.81 1.85 -14.99
CA GLY A 297 -13.00 2.43 -16.33
C GLY A 297 -14.08 1.71 -17.13
N ASP A 298 -14.06 0.37 -17.12
CA ASP A 298 -15.06 -0.45 -17.79
C ASP A 298 -16.46 -0.25 -17.19
N LYS A 299 -16.61 -0.20 -15.85
CA LYS A 299 -17.86 0.10 -15.17
C LYS A 299 -18.41 1.51 -15.50
N LEU A 300 -17.51 2.48 -15.72
CA LEU A 300 -17.84 3.87 -16.05
C LEU A 300 -18.01 4.12 -17.55
N GLY A 301 -17.79 3.11 -18.40
CA GLY A 301 -17.83 3.22 -19.87
C GLY A 301 -16.68 4.05 -20.46
N LEU A 302 -15.53 4.12 -19.78
CA LEU A 302 -14.35 4.88 -20.21
C LEU A 302 -13.34 3.99 -20.93
N SER A 303 -12.69 4.52 -21.96
CA SER A 303 -11.61 3.85 -22.67
C SER A 303 -10.27 4.19 -22.03
N LEU A 304 -9.49 3.16 -21.68
CA LEU A 304 -8.18 3.27 -21.02
C LEU A 304 -7.10 2.52 -21.85
N PRO A 305 -6.84 2.89 -23.10
CA PRO A 305 -5.99 2.11 -24.00
C PRO A 305 -4.54 2.03 -23.53
N ASN A 306 -3.95 3.11 -23.04
CA ASN A 306 -2.56 3.11 -22.56
C ASN A 306 -2.42 2.25 -21.30
N THR A 307 -3.34 2.40 -20.35
CA THR A 307 -3.38 1.62 -19.11
C THR A 307 -3.55 0.13 -19.39
N LYS A 308 -4.48 -0.25 -20.27
CA LYS A 308 -4.71 -1.64 -20.68
C LYS A 308 -3.48 -2.24 -21.40
N ALA A 309 -2.78 -1.46 -22.22
CA ALA A 309 -1.58 -1.92 -22.90
C ALA A 309 -0.44 -2.25 -21.91
N VAL A 310 -0.11 -1.33 -20.99
CA VAL A 310 0.95 -1.58 -20.01
C VAL A 310 0.57 -2.70 -19.05
N TYR A 311 -0.71 -2.78 -18.64
CA TYR A 311 -1.22 -3.88 -17.81
C TYR A 311 -0.98 -5.25 -18.47
N ALA A 312 -1.34 -5.39 -19.74
CA ALA A 312 -1.16 -6.65 -20.48
C ALA A 312 0.31 -7.06 -20.54
N CYS A 313 1.22 -6.10 -20.78
CA CYS A 313 2.66 -6.36 -20.82
C CYS A 313 3.22 -6.79 -19.45
N VAL A 314 2.84 -6.11 -18.36
CA VAL A 314 3.29 -6.50 -17.01
C VAL A 314 2.70 -7.86 -16.61
N LYS A 315 1.45 -8.13 -16.96
CA LYS A 315 0.82 -9.44 -16.71
C LYS A 315 1.58 -10.58 -17.37
N LEU A 316 2.04 -10.37 -18.61
CA LEU A 316 2.89 -11.35 -19.30
C LEU A 316 4.28 -11.46 -18.66
N LEU A 317 4.87 -10.34 -18.23
CA LEU A 317 6.16 -10.32 -17.53
C LEU A 317 6.11 -11.17 -16.25
N GLU A 318 5.07 -11.00 -15.43
CA GLU A 318 4.87 -11.80 -14.20
C GLU A 318 4.73 -13.30 -14.50
N ARG A 319 3.91 -13.66 -15.49
CA ARG A 319 3.73 -15.07 -15.90
C ARG A 319 5.05 -15.69 -16.39
N ALA A 320 5.81 -14.95 -17.17
CA ALA A 320 7.11 -15.41 -17.68
C ALA A 320 8.15 -15.58 -16.55
N ALA A 321 8.13 -14.70 -15.54
CA ALA A 321 9.01 -14.80 -14.39
C ALA A 321 8.68 -16.04 -13.53
N LEU A 322 7.41 -16.29 -13.25
CA LEU A 322 6.94 -17.48 -12.51
C LEU A 322 7.29 -18.80 -13.24
N ALA A 323 7.11 -18.83 -14.57
CA ALA A 323 7.45 -20.01 -15.37
C ALA A 323 8.96 -20.33 -15.37
N LYS A 324 9.83 -19.35 -15.22
CA LYS A 324 11.28 -19.58 -15.07
C LYS A 324 11.64 -20.13 -13.68
N GLN A 325 11.01 -19.63 -12.62
CA GLN A 325 11.26 -20.11 -11.25
C GLN A 325 10.85 -21.58 -11.07
N SER A 326 9.71 -21.98 -11.66
CA SER A 326 9.24 -23.38 -11.60
C SER A 326 10.10 -24.38 -12.39
N LYS A 327 10.97 -23.93 -13.32
CA LYS A 327 11.92 -24.77 -14.06
C LYS A 327 13.29 -24.90 -13.36
N THR A 328 13.57 -24.04 -12.38
CA THR A 328 14.84 -24.01 -11.65
C THR A 328 14.72 -24.57 -10.22
N ALA A 329 13.52 -24.83 -9.75
CA ALA A 329 13.19 -25.51 -8.50
C ALA A 329 12.91 -27.01 -8.74
#